data_0f4d2be4586b183972916af5d33d585b
#
_entry.id   0f4d2be4586b183972916af5d33d585b
#
_cell.length_a   1.000
_cell.length_b   1.000
_cell.length_c   1.000
_cell.angle_alpha   90.00
_cell.angle_beta   90.00
_cell.angle_gamma   90.00
#
_symmetry.space_group_name_H-M   'P 1'
#
loop_
_entity.id
_entity.type
_entity.pdbx_description
1 polymer ?
#
loop_
_entity_poly.entity_id
_entity_poly.type
_entity_poly.pdbx_seq_one_letter_code
_entity_poly.pdbx_strand_id
1 'polypeptide(L)'
;MELMSGIGLMAKVVAAVVVAAGRGVRAGGLQPKQYRDIQGVPVIRAALAAFAGHRGVHLVQPVINLDDLAQYRSAIGGLSVLEPVAGRATRQGSVAAGLEAVERHHPDQVLVHDAARPFVSAALIDRALASQGAAIPALPVVDTVKLVADGRVIETLDRTRLRSVQTPQVFDFDELLSAHKKAAAAGRHDFTDDASLAEWAGIGVGVFDGDPGNVKLTTEEDFMRAETARGVPPTDVRIGSGYDVHAFARGDHVMLGGVRIPHDKGLTGHSDADVALHALVDAILGALAEGDIGMHFPPSDERWRGASSDKFLAFAVERVRARGGQLAHLDITIVCEAPRIGPHRDAMRQRIAEIAGVSIDRVAVKATTSEKLGFTGRREGIVAQATATVRLP
;
A
#
# COMPACT_ATOMS: atom_id res chain seq x y z
N MET A 1 6.60 20.25 53.75
CA MET A 1 6.18 21.14 52.66
C MET A 1 7.26 21.07 51.58
N GLU A 2 7.22 19.96 50.84
CA GLU A 2 8.20 19.62 49.78
C GLU A 2 7.63 20.04 48.43
N LEU A 3 8.30 21.02 47.85
CA LEU A 3 8.10 21.43 46.45
C LEU A 3 8.74 20.34 45.56
N MET A 4 7.94 19.43 45.07
CA MET A 4 8.32 18.55 43.96
C MET A 4 8.36 19.36 42.69
N SER A 5 9.58 19.77 42.31
CA SER A 5 9.87 20.40 41.02
C SER A 5 9.58 19.40 39.89
N GLY A 6 8.46 19.58 39.23
CA GLY A 6 8.16 18.93 37.94
C GLY A 6 9.12 19.48 36.87
N ILE A 7 10.23 18.78 36.63
CA ILE A 7 11.01 18.96 35.41
C ILE A 7 10.17 18.36 34.30
N GLY A 8 9.44 19.23 33.59
CA GLY A 8 8.81 18.84 32.33
C GLY A 8 9.92 18.38 31.39
N LEU A 9 9.94 17.08 31.07
CA LEU A 9 10.76 16.55 29.98
C LEU A 9 10.32 17.31 28.72
N MET A 10 11.15 18.26 28.27
CA MET A 10 10.94 18.86 26.95
C MET A 10 10.96 17.70 25.94
N ALA A 11 9.90 17.59 25.12
CA ALA A 11 9.83 16.58 24.08
C ALA A 11 11.03 16.76 23.14
N LYS A 12 11.83 15.73 22.93
CA LYS A 12 12.99 15.76 22.02
C LYS A 12 12.51 16.15 20.62
N VAL A 13 13.22 17.09 19.99
CA VAL A 13 13.01 17.42 18.57
C VAL A 13 13.78 16.43 17.72
N VAL A 14 13.07 15.68 16.88
CA VAL A 14 13.66 14.67 16.00
C VAL A 14 13.56 15.11 14.56
N ALA A 15 14.68 15.07 13.84
CA ALA A 15 14.74 15.28 12.40
C ALA A 15 15.00 13.94 11.67
N ALA A 16 14.39 13.76 10.52
CA ALA A 16 14.72 12.68 9.57
C ALA A 16 15.36 13.28 8.32
N VAL A 17 16.60 12.90 8.02
CA VAL A 17 17.30 13.23 6.78
C VAL A 17 17.15 12.07 5.81
N VAL A 18 16.39 12.27 4.73
CA VAL A 18 16.09 11.23 3.73
C VAL A 18 16.89 11.49 2.45
N VAL A 19 17.86 10.62 2.18
CA VAL A 19 18.81 10.81 1.08
C VAL A 19 18.30 10.15 -0.21
N ALA A 20 18.09 10.97 -1.24
CA ALA A 20 17.55 10.59 -2.54
C ALA A 20 18.34 11.17 -3.73
N ALA A 21 19.56 11.68 -3.53
CA ALA A 21 20.34 12.38 -4.56
C ALA A 21 21.07 11.45 -5.54
N GLY A 22 21.13 10.14 -5.29
CA GLY A 22 21.84 9.19 -6.14
C GLY A 22 21.15 8.94 -7.48
N ARG A 23 21.91 8.87 -8.58
CA ARG A 23 21.36 8.63 -9.94
C ARG A 23 20.94 7.19 -10.21
N GLY A 24 21.23 6.24 -9.31
CA GLY A 24 20.71 4.87 -9.36
C GLY A 24 21.12 4.04 -10.59
N VAL A 25 22.30 4.26 -11.14
CA VAL A 25 22.80 3.66 -12.40
C VAL A 25 22.62 2.14 -12.50
N ARG A 26 22.62 1.44 -11.37
CA ARG A 26 22.48 -0.03 -11.30
C ARG A 26 21.03 -0.55 -11.46
N ALA A 27 20.04 0.31 -11.35
CA ALA A 27 18.62 -0.10 -11.44
C ALA A 27 18.07 -0.09 -12.88
N GLY A 28 18.88 0.35 -13.87
CA GLY A 28 18.43 0.48 -15.27
C GLY A 28 17.34 1.56 -15.46
N GLY A 29 17.02 1.87 -16.74
CA GLY A 29 15.93 2.77 -17.08
C GLY A 29 16.35 4.24 -17.24
N LEU A 30 15.46 5.03 -17.90
CA LEU A 30 15.64 6.45 -18.20
C LEU A 30 15.30 7.36 -17.00
N GLN A 31 14.58 6.83 -15.99
CA GLN A 31 14.13 7.57 -14.83
C GLN A 31 14.95 7.19 -13.60
N PRO A 32 15.38 8.15 -12.75
CA PRO A 32 16.04 7.84 -11.50
C PRO A 32 15.16 6.96 -10.60
N LYS A 33 15.77 5.92 -10.02
CA LYS A 33 15.05 4.86 -9.29
C LYS A 33 14.13 5.35 -8.16
N GLN A 34 14.46 6.47 -7.51
CA GLN A 34 13.68 7.05 -6.43
C GLN A 34 12.34 7.64 -6.88
N TYR A 35 12.18 7.91 -8.17
CA TYR A 35 10.94 8.42 -8.76
C TYR A 35 10.14 7.34 -9.49
N ARG A 36 10.65 6.11 -9.56
CA ARG A 36 9.87 4.98 -10.08
C ARG A 36 8.74 4.65 -9.13
N ASP A 37 7.60 4.27 -9.71
CA ASP A 37 6.45 3.85 -8.93
C ASP A 37 6.58 2.39 -8.50
N ILE A 38 6.05 2.09 -7.33
CA ILE A 38 5.70 0.74 -6.89
C ILE A 38 4.22 0.78 -6.59
N GLN A 39 3.44 0.06 -7.38
CA GLN A 39 1.97 0.05 -7.29
C GLN A 39 1.35 1.46 -7.32
N GLY A 40 1.84 2.31 -8.21
CA GLY A 40 1.35 3.68 -8.40
C GLY A 40 1.81 4.68 -7.33
N VAL A 41 2.76 4.31 -6.46
CA VAL A 41 3.34 5.21 -5.46
C VAL A 41 4.84 5.38 -5.72
N PRO A 42 5.34 6.61 -5.98
CA PRO A 42 6.76 6.85 -6.14
C PRO A 42 7.57 6.40 -4.90
N VAL A 43 8.71 5.74 -5.12
CA VAL A 43 9.60 5.23 -4.06
C VAL A 43 9.93 6.31 -3.04
N ILE A 44 10.32 7.51 -3.51
CA ILE A 44 10.66 8.64 -2.62
C ILE A 44 9.46 9.09 -1.79
N ARG A 45 8.25 9.09 -2.38
CA ARG A 45 7.02 9.45 -1.66
C ARG A 45 6.75 8.49 -0.52
N ALA A 46 6.88 7.18 -0.77
CA ALA A 46 6.65 6.16 0.24
C ALA A 46 7.63 6.32 1.42
N ALA A 47 8.93 6.52 1.13
CA ALA A 47 9.93 6.76 2.16
C ALA A 47 9.67 8.03 2.98
N LEU A 48 9.39 9.17 2.32
CA LEU A 48 9.12 10.43 3.00
C LEU A 48 7.83 10.40 3.83
N ALA A 49 6.78 9.78 3.30
CA ALA A 49 5.48 9.69 3.97
C ALA A 49 5.55 8.90 5.29
N ALA A 50 6.39 7.88 5.37
CA ALA A 50 6.57 7.09 6.59
C ALA A 50 7.11 7.95 7.75
N PHE A 51 8.05 8.85 7.48
CA PHE A 51 8.57 9.77 8.49
C PHE A 51 7.64 10.95 8.73
N ALA A 52 7.07 11.56 7.69
CA ALA A 52 6.17 12.69 7.82
C ALA A 52 4.85 12.36 8.56
N GLY A 53 4.41 11.12 8.48
CA GLY A 53 3.23 10.62 9.20
C GLY A 53 3.54 10.09 10.61
N HIS A 54 4.80 10.04 11.04
CA HIS A 54 5.18 9.45 12.32
C HIS A 54 5.19 10.49 13.44
N ARG A 55 4.41 10.26 14.50
CA ARG A 55 4.22 11.20 15.63
C ARG A 55 5.50 11.60 16.37
N GLY A 56 6.54 10.76 16.32
CA GLY A 56 7.82 10.99 16.98
C GLY A 56 8.86 11.67 16.09
N VAL A 57 8.52 12.03 14.83
CA VAL A 57 9.39 12.73 13.88
C VAL A 57 8.80 14.12 13.64
N HIS A 58 9.58 15.17 13.89
CA HIS A 58 9.12 16.56 13.87
C HIS A 58 9.48 17.28 12.56
N LEU A 59 10.61 16.88 11.97
CA LEU A 59 11.17 17.49 10.76
C LEU A 59 11.57 16.39 9.78
N VAL A 60 11.21 16.55 8.52
CA VAL A 60 11.68 15.63 7.45
C VAL A 60 12.40 16.47 6.40
N GLN A 61 13.70 16.21 6.24
CA GLN A 61 14.57 16.92 5.30
C GLN A 61 14.90 16.00 4.12
N PRO A 62 14.30 16.23 2.96
CA PRO A 62 14.70 15.55 1.73
C PRO A 62 16.03 16.10 1.20
N VAL A 63 16.90 15.20 0.74
CA VAL A 63 18.14 15.55 0.04
C VAL A 63 18.09 14.92 -1.36
N ILE A 64 18.00 15.73 -2.41
CA ILE A 64 17.75 15.28 -3.78
C ILE A 64 18.80 15.81 -4.75
N ASN A 65 18.82 15.30 -5.97
CA ASN A 65 19.46 16.01 -7.07
C ASN A 65 18.48 17.13 -7.53
N LEU A 66 18.92 18.38 -7.50
CA LEU A 66 18.09 19.52 -7.89
C LEU A 66 17.73 19.53 -9.39
N ASP A 67 18.47 18.82 -10.24
CA ASP A 67 18.08 18.61 -11.64
C ASP A 67 16.72 17.89 -11.75
N ASP A 68 16.35 17.12 -10.73
CA ASP A 68 15.10 16.35 -10.66
C ASP A 68 13.97 17.09 -9.89
N LEU A 69 14.14 18.40 -9.59
CA LEU A 69 13.22 19.14 -8.71
C LEU A 69 11.76 19.11 -9.16
N ALA A 70 11.51 19.21 -10.48
CA ALA A 70 10.14 19.17 -11.03
C ALA A 70 9.49 17.80 -10.77
N GLN A 71 10.25 16.73 -11.00
CA GLN A 71 9.80 15.36 -10.77
C GLN A 71 9.59 15.06 -9.29
N TYR A 72 10.50 15.57 -8.44
CA TYR A 72 10.35 15.50 -6.98
C TYR A 72 9.05 16.15 -6.51
N ARG A 73 8.76 17.40 -6.94
CA ARG A 73 7.52 18.10 -6.56
C ARG A 73 6.26 17.37 -6.99
N SER A 74 6.28 16.80 -8.20
CA SER A 74 5.18 15.95 -8.68
C SER A 74 4.99 14.71 -7.82
N ALA A 75 6.09 14.05 -7.44
CA ALA A 75 6.05 12.81 -6.67
C ALA A 75 5.53 12.99 -5.23
N ILE A 76 5.87 14.11 -4.57
CA ILE A 76 5.58 14.30 -3.14
C ILE A 76 4.29 15.07 -2.86
N GLY A 77 3.56 15.55 -3.86
CA GLY A 77 2.41 16.46 -3.70
C GLY A 77 1.56 16.19 -2.45
N GLY A 78 1.36 17.21 -1.61
CA GLY A 78 0.58 17.15 -0.37
C GLY A 78 1.30 16.56 0.86
N LEU A 79 2.58 16.15 0.79
CA LEU A 79 3.35 15.78 1.99
C LEU A 79 3.90 17.01 2.70
N SER A 80 3.81 17.01 4.05
CA SER A 80 4.41 18.03 4.91
C SER A 80 5.87 17.68 5.21
N VAL A 81 6.78 18.21 4.39
CA VAL A 81 8.23 18.01 4.53
C VAL A 81 8.93 19.37 4.30
N LEU A 82 10.19 19.50 4.76
CA LEU A 82 10.98 20.69 4.49
C LEU A 82 11.30 20.82 2.99
N GLU A 83 11.64 22.06 2.56
CA GLU A 83 12.13 22.25 1.19
C GLU A 83 13.38 21.40 0.94
N PRO A 84 13.48 20.74 -0.22
CA PRO A 84 14.58 19.85 -0.50
C PRO A 84 15.90 20.62 -0.64
N VAL A 85 17.00 19.97 -0.24
CA VAL A 85 18.34 20.51 -0.45
C VAL A 85 19.11 19.66 -1.47
N ALA A 86 20.13 20.29 -2.09
CA ALA A 86 20.98 19.61 -3.05
C ALA A 86 21.85 18.55 -2.37
N GLY A 87 21.82 17.33 -2.89
CA GLY A 87 22.81 16.32 -2.55
C GLY A 87 24.18 16.65 -3.13
N ARG A 88 25.21 16.03 -2.58
CA ARG A 88 26.61 16.17 -3.02
C ARG A 88 27.09 14.92 -3.80
N ALA A 89 28.33 14.94 -4.22
CA ALA A 89 28.91 13.87 -5.04
C ALA A 89 28.88 12.47 -4.40
N THR A 90 28.90 12.40 -3.06
CA THR A 90 28.84 11.15 -2.30
C THR A 90 27.60 11.07 -1.42
N ARG A 91 27.24 9.85 -0.98
CA ARG A 91 26.16 9.65 0.01
C ARG A 91 26.48 10.40 1.31
N GLN A 92 27.71 10.27 1.82
CA GLN A 92 28.20 10.98 3.00
C GLN A 92 28.03 12.51 2.85
N GLY A 93 28.44 13.07 1.71
CA GLY A 93 28.29 14.49 1.43
C GLY A 93 26.82 14.93 1.36
N SER A 94 25.95 14.08 0.85
CA SER A 94 24.51 14.34 0.80
C SER A 94 23.88 14.31 2.18
N VAL A 95 24.28 13.41 3.06
CA VAL A 95 23.87 13.42 4.48
C VAL A 95 24.34 14.70 5.16
N ALA A 96 25.60 15.10 4.98
CA ALA A 96 26.13 16.35 5.53
C ALA A 96 25.29 17.56 5.11
N ALA A 97 24.89 17.66 3.82
CA ALA A 97 24.03 18.74 3.35
C ALA A 97 22.65 18.73 4.03
N GLY A 98 22.07 17.56 4.27
CA GLY A 98 20.82 17.40 5.01
C GLY A 98 20.94 17.83 6.47
N LEU A 99 22.04 17.45 7.15
CA LEU A 99 22.30 17.84 8.54
C LEU A 99 22.47 19.35 8.66
N GLU A 100 23.27 19.98 7.79
CA GLU A 100 23.47 21.44 7.74
C GLU A 100 22.14 22.19 7.54
N ALA A 101 21.22 21.65 6.72
CA ALA A 101 19.93 22.27 6.46
C ALA A 101 19.00 22.26 7.69
N VAL A 102 19.06 21.23 8.52
CA VAL A 102 18.23 21.13 9.73
C VAL A 102 18.90 21.72 10.97
N GLU A 103 20.19 22.08 10.96
CA GLU A 103 20.95 22.64 12.09
C GLU A 103 20.23 23.84 12.72
N ARG A 104 19.63 24.72 11.90
CA ARG A 104 18.85 25.89 12.36
C ARG A 104 17.61 25.57 13.21
N HIS A 105 17.14 24.34 13.16
CA HIS A 105 15.98 23.87 13.93
C HIS A 105 16.36 23.22 15.25
N HIS A 106 17.66 23.11 15.54
CA HIS A 106 18.22 22.54 16.76
C HIS A 106 17.60 21.18 17.15
N PRO A 107 17.61 20.17 16.26
CA PRO A 107 17.11 18.86 16.63
C PRO A 107 18.02 18.20 17.68
N ASP A 108 17.43 17.48 18.62
CA ASP A 108 18.18 16.69 19.61
C ASP A 108 18.68 15.38 18.99
N GLN A 109 17.92 14.81 18.05
CA GLN A 109 18.18 13.51 17.46
C GLN A 109 17.93 13.54 15.95
N VAL A 110 18.71 12.79 15.20
CA VAL A 110 18.54 12.65 13.76
C VAL A 110 18.46 11.20 13.34
N LEU A 111 17.51 10.92 12.43
CA LEU A 111 17.35 9.68 11.71
C LEU A 111 17.88 9.88 10.30
N VAL A 112 18.90 9.11 9.89
CA VAL A 112 19.41 9.14 8.50
C VAL A 112 18.86 7.95 7.74
N HIS A 113 18.15 8.20 6.63
CA HIS A 113 17.48 7.16 5.88
C HIS A 113 17.74 7.24 4.37
N ASP A 114 17.92 6.06 3.76
CA ASP A 114 18.02 5.94 2.32
C ASP A 114 16.62 5.90 1.69
N ALA A 115 16.28 6.86 0.83
CA ALA A 115 15.00 6.86 0.10
C ALA A 115 14.76 5.58 -0.73
N ALA A 116 15.81 4.84 -1.05
CA ALA A 116 15.71 3.53 -1.71
C ALA A 116 15.13 2.41 -0.82
N ARG A 117 14.73 2.69 0.42
CA ARG A 117 14.00 1.80 1.32
C ARG A 117 12.58 2.34 1.58
N PRO A 118 11.66 2.17 0.63
CA PRO A 118 10.31 2.76 0.74
C PRO A 118 9.42 2.08 1.78
N PHE A 119 9.82 0.94 2.33
CA PHE A 119 8.99 0.10 3.20
C PHE A 119 9.36 0.20 4.68
N VAL A 120 9.93 1.32 5.11
CA VAL A 120 10.20 1.57 6.52
C VAL A 120 8.88 1.60 7.30
N SER A 121 8.76 0.72 8.30
CA SER A 121 7.57 0.61 9.15
C SER A 121 7.62 1.59 10.33
N ALA A 122 6.44 2.01 10.83
CA ALA A 122 6.35 2.82 12.05
C ALA A 122 7.04 2.13 13.24
N ALA A 123 6.90 0.80 13.35
CA ALA A 123 7.55 0.02 14.39
C ALA A 123 9.09 0.06 14.30
N LEU A 124 9.66 0.15 13.09
CA LEU A 124 11.10 0.31 12.92
C LEU A 124 11.56 1.72 13.34
N ILE A 125 10.77 2.74 13.00
CA ILE A 125 11.03 4.12 13.45
C ILE A 125 10.92 4.22 14.97
N ASP A 126 9.89 3.61 15.59
CA ASP A 126 9.76 3.56 17.05
C ASP A 126 10.97 2.93 17.73
N ARG A 127 11.51 1.80 17.21
CA ARG A 127 12.73 1.16 17.73
C ARG A 127 13.96 2.07 17.62
N ALA A 128 14.09 2.77 16.49
CA ALA A 128 15.17 3.74 16.29
C ALA A 128 15.09 4.87 17.33
N LEU A 129 13.90 5.43 17.56
CA LEU A 129 13.67 6.52 18.51
C LEU A 129 13.84 6.09 19.98
N ALA A 130 13.58 4.82 20.30
CA ALA A 130 13.78 4.25 21.62
C ALA A 130 15.27 3.95 21.94
N SER A 131 16.14 3.96 20.92
CA SER A 131 17.58 3.70 21.10
C SER A 131 18.25 4.86 21.82
N GLN A 132 19.25 4.54 22.65
CA GLN A 132 20.07 5.54 23.34
C GLN A 132 21.37 5.77 22.56
N GLY A 133 21.67 7.04 22.27
CA GLY A 133 22.85 7.43 21.49
C GLY A 133 22.78 6.97 20.03
N ALA A 134 23.95 6.73 19.44
CA ALA A 134 24.05 6.23 18.06
C ALA A 134 23.68 4.74 17.98
N ALA A 135 22.77 4.39 17.05
CA ALA A 135 22.36 3.00 16.86
C ALA A 135 21.85 2.75 15.43
N ILE A 136 21.93 1.49 14.99
CA ILE A 136 21.57 1.05 13.65
C ILE A 136 20.63 -0.16 13.67
N PRO A 137 19.64 -0.22 12.75
CA PRO A 137 18.86 -1.42 12.55
C PRO A 137 19.63 -2.47 11.79
N ALA A 138 19.60 -3.72 12.23
CA ALA A 138 20.31 -4.77 11.54
C ALA A 138 19.60 -6.12 11.63
N LEU A 139 19.82 -6.94 10.59
CA LEU A 139 19.31 -8.31 10.51
C LEU A 139 20.45 -9.32 10.66
N PRO A 140 20.19 -10.49 11.28
CA PRO A 140 21.13 -11.60 11.22
C PRO A 140 21.44 -12.00 9.77
N VAL A 141 22.68 -12.37 9.51
CA VAL A 141 23.06 -12.93 8.19
C VAL A 141 22.69 -14.41 8.16
N VAL A 142 21.82 -14.78 7.22
CA VAL A 142 21.29 -16.14 7.08
C VAL A 142 22.25 -17.04 6.30
N ASP A 143 22.82 -16.52 5.22
CA ASP A 143 23.71 -17.29 4.34
C ASP A 143 25.15 -17.40 4.89
N THR A 144 25.89 -18.37 4.37
CA THR A 144 27.34 -18.49 4.65
C THR A 144 28.07 -17.37 3.93
N VAL A 145 28.83 -16.55 4.67
CA VAL A 145 29.62 -15.44 4.11
C VAL A 145 31.07 -15.88 3.92
N LYS A 146 31.60 -15.64 2.74
CA LYS A 146 32.98 -15.91 2.37
C LYS A 146 33.71 -14.61 2.08
N LEU A 147 34.93 -14.47 2.66
CA LEU A 147 35.87 -13.47 2.20
C LEU A 147 36.55 -14.00 0.95
N VAL A 148 36.56 -13.21 -0.14
CA VAL A 148 37.10 -13.61 -1.43
C VAL A 148 38.11 -12.58 -1.91
N ALA A 149 39.28 -13.04 -2.42
CA ALA A 149 40.21 -12.23 -3.16
C ALA A 149 40.69 -13.01 -4.42
N ASP A 150 40.85 -12.31 -5.52
CA ASP A 150 41.30 -12.86 -6.82
C ASP A 150 40.50 -14.09 -7.29
N GLY A 151 39.17 -14.07 -7.02
CA GLY A 151 38.26 -15.16 -7.40
C GLY A 151 38.34 -16.42 -6.52
N ARG A 152 39.15 -16.39 -5.46
CA ARG A 152 39.35 -17.52 -4.52
C ARG A 152 38.84 -17.17 -3.13
N VAL A 153 38.26 -18.20 -2.45
CA VAL A 153 37.86 -18.07 -1.05
C VAL A 153 39.07 -17.97 -0.16
N ILE A 154 39.17 -16.91 0.63
CA ILE A 154 40.22 -16.69 1.66
C ILE A 154 39.78 -17.26 2.98
N GLU A 155 38.53 -16.94 3.41
CA GLU A 155 38.02 -17.26 4.73
C GLU A 155 36.49 -17.45 4.71
N THR A 156 36.03 -18.26 5.63
CA THR A 156 34.58 -18.35 5.96
C THR A 156 34.33 -17.57 7.23
N LEU A 157 33.59 -16.48 7.15
CA LEU A 157 33.32 -15.64 8.30
C LEU A 157 32.27 -16.27 9.23
N ASP A 158 32.43 -16.07 10.54
CA ASP A 158 31.43 -16.46 11.52
C ASP A 158 30.19 -15.58 11.43
N ARG A 159 29.16 -16.08 10.74
CA ARG A 159 27.91 -15.34 10.51
C ARG A 159 27.15 -14.98 11.78
N THR A 160 27.39 -15.65 12.92
CA THR A 160 26.73 -15.33 14.17
C THR A 160 27.08 -13.93 14.66
N ARG A 161 28.23 -13.42 14.29
CA ARG A 161 28.75 -12.08 14.58
C ARG A 161 28.49 -11.05 13.49
N LEU A 162 27.95 -11.47 12.35
CA LEU A 162 27.66 -10.58 11.21
C LEU A 162 26.23 -10.10 11.25
N ARG A 163 26.03 -8.87 10.81
CA ARG A 163 24.71 -8.26 10.64
C ARG A 163 24.61 -7.56 9.29
N SER A 164 23.44 -7.66 8.69
CA SER A 164 23.07 -6.86 7.51
C SER A 164 22.42 -5.57 7.96
N VAL A 165 23.11 -4.45 7.76
CA VAL A 165 22.71 -3.13 8.27
C VAL A 165 21.65 -2.50 7.38
N GLN A 166 20.68 -1.84 8.02
CA GLN A 166 19.62 -1.11 7.35
C GLN A 166 19.65 0.38 7.76
N THR A 167 18.67 1.15 7.29
CA THR A 167 18.32 2.49 7.75
C THR A 167 16.81 2.53 8.10
N PRO A 168 16.35 3.41 9.03
CA PRO A 168 17.01 4.61 9.51
C PRO A 168 18.08 4.31 10.55
N GLN A 169 19.24 4.96 10.45
CA GLN A 169 20.28 5.00 11.46
C GLN A 169 20.03 6.21 12.35
N VAL A 170 20.12 6.05 13.65
CA VAL A 170 19.80 7.09 14.64
C VAL A 170 21.05 7.58 15.36
N PHE A 171 21.12 8.90 15.58
CA PHE A 171 22.25 9.53 16.24
C PHE A 171 21.79 10.73 17.06
N ASP A 172 22.56 11.12 18.08
CA ASP A 172 22.56 12.47 18.57
C ASP A 172 22.94 13.42 17.43
N PHE A 173 22.19 14.51 17.29
CA PHE A 173 22.35 15.40 16.14
C PHE A 173 23.73 16.09 16.14
N ASP A 174 24.12 16.67 17.27
CA ASP A 174 25.37 17.43 17.36
C ASP A 174 26.58 16.53 17.22
N GLU A 175 26.53 15.30 17.77
CA GLU A 175 27.61 14.32 17.63
C GLU A 175 27.80 13.92 16.16
N LEU A 176 26.71 13.61 15.42
CA LEU A 176 26.82 13.22 14.02
C LEU A 176 27.28 14.38 13.14
N LEU A 177 26.74 15.58 13.35
CA LEU A 177 27.16 16.78 12.61
C LEU A 177 28.64 17.07 12.83
N SER A 178 29.11 16.99 14.09
CA SER A 178 30.52 17.16 14.43
C SER A 178 31.40 16.11 13.75
N ALA A 179 30.98 14.85 13.73
CA ALA A 179 31.68 13.75 13.05
C ALA A 179 31.82 14.02 11.54
N HIS A 180 30.75 14.50 10.88
CA HIS A 180 30.79 14.89 9.46
C HIS A 180 31.76 16.07 9.22
N LYS A 181 31.73 17.11 10.05
CA LYS A 181 32.65 18.26 9.98
C LYS A 181 34.10 17.79 10.16
N LYS A 182 34.39 16.89 11.12
CA LYS A 182 35.71 16.31 11.37
C LYS A 182 36.20 15.47 10.18
N ALA A 183 35.33 14.63 9.59
CA ALA A 183 35.68 13.82 8.41
C ALA A 183 36.02 14.72 7.21
N ALA A 184 35.23 15.77 6.96
CA ALA A 184 35.49 16.73 5.89
C ALA A 184 36.84 17.44 6.07
N ALA A 185 37.16 17.89 7.28
CA ALA A 185 38.44 18.51 7.61
C ALA A 185 39.63 17.56 7.43
N ALA A 186 39.42 16.24 7.65
CA ALA A 186 40.43 15.19 7.43
C ALA A 186 40.49 14.70 5.97
N GLY A 187 39.70 15.26 5.04
CA GLY A 187 39.64 14.83 3.63
C GLY A 187 39.02 13.43 3.47
N ARG A 188 38.27 12.93 4.47
CA ARG A 188 37.68 11.59 4.42
C ARG A 188 36.26 11.67 3.84
N HIS A 189 36.04 10.98 2.70
CA HIS A 189 34.78 10.97 1.95
C HIS A 189 34.34 9.56 1.54
N ASP A 190 34.96 8.54 2.13
CA ASP A 190 34.91 7.14 1.74
C ASP A 190 34.05 6.24 2.67
N PHE A 191 33.33 6.83 3.62
CA PHE A 191 32.47 6.06 4.53
C PHE A 191 31.22 5.54 3.81
N THR A 192 30.93 4.25 4.02
CA THR A 192 29.84 3.55 3.33
C THR A 192 28.47 3.89 3.92
N ASP A 193 28.44 4.21 5.23
CA ASP A 193 27.25 4.62 5.97
C ASP A 193 27.61 5.59 7.12
N ASP A 194 26.61 6.08 7.85
CA ASP A 194 26.84 7.05 8.90
C ASP A 194 27.36 6.38 10.20
N ALA A 195 27.07 5.08 10.37
CA ALA A 195 27.63 4.31 11.46
C ALA A 195 29.16 4.19 11.36
N SER A 196 29.68 3.84 10.18
CA SER A 196 31.14 3.74 9.97
C SER A 196 31.85 5.07 10.15
N LEU A 197 31.21 6.19 9.82
CA LEU A 197 31.71 7.53 10.09
C LEU A 197 31.71 7.85 11.59
N ALA A 198 30.62 7.48 12.30
CA ALA A 198 30.49 7.67 13.74
C ALA A 198 31.56 6.85 14.50
N GLU A 199 31.74 5.57 14.12
CA GLU A 199 32.78 4.69 14.66
C GLU A 199 34.19 5.28 14.48
N TRP A 200 34.49 5.79 13.28
CA TRP A 200 35.77 6.48 13.00
C TRP A 200 35.97 7.73 13.87
N ALA A 201 34.86 8.46 14.15
CA ALA A 201 34.91 9.62 15.02
C ALA A 201 35.04 9.29 16.51
N GLY A 202 34.95 8.00 16.88
CA GLY A 202 35.02 7.50 18.27
C GLY A 202 33.68 7.42 18.97
N ILE A 203 32.58 7.48 18.22
CA ILE A 203 31.20 7.32 18.75
C ILE A 203 30.86 5.84 18.77
N GLY A 204 30.44 5.32 19.94
CA GLY A 204 29.97 3.94 20.07
C GLY A 204 28.61 3.77 19.42
N VAL A 205 28.48 2.78 18.51
CA VAL A 205 27.25 2.52 17.76
C VAL A 205 26.60 1.22 18.26
N GLY A 206 25.37 1.34 18.76
CA GLY A 206 24.53 0.22 19.15
C GLY A 206 23.82 -0.44 17.96
N VAL A 207 23.26 -1.62 18.20
CA VAL A 207 22.48 -2.37 17.19
C VAL A 207 21.11 -2.69 17.77
N PHE A 208 20.05 -2.44 16.98
CA PHE A 208 18.69 -2.87 17.30
C PHE A 208 18.11 -3.72 16.16
N ASP A 209 17.00 -4.42 16.43
CA ASP A 209 16.39 -5.31 15.46
C ASP A 209 15.86 -4.55 14.25
N GLY A 210 16.34 -4.93 13.07
CA GLY A 210 15.86 -4.46 11.77
C GLY A 210 14.47 -4.98 11.42
N ASP A 211 14.07 -4.75 10.18
CA ASP A 211 12.80 -5.21 9.64
C ASP A 211 13.06 -5.91 8.29
N PRO A 212 12.77 -7.22 8.15
CA PRO A 212 12.95 -7.93 6.87
C PRO A 212 12.20 -7.29 5.71
N GLY A 213 11.06 -6.62 5.98
CA GLY A 213 10.28 -5.88 4.98
C GLY A 213 10.95 -4.59 4.52
N ASN A 214 11.90 -4.03 5.28
CA ASN A 214 12.60 -2.78 4.95
C ASN A 214 13.74 -3.01 3.94
N VAL A 215 13.41 -3.59 2.80
CA VAL A 215 14.37 -3.89 1.74
C VAL A 215 14.87 -2.64 1.02
N LYS A 216 16.12 -2.69 0.52
CA LYS A 216 16.72 -1.62 -0.28
C LYS A 216 16.56 -1.95 -1.75
N LEU A 217 15.90 -1.09 -2.51
CA LEU A 217 15.70 -1.25 -3.94
C LEU A 217 16.95 -0.79 -4.71
N THR A 218 17.68 -1.74 -5.26
CA THR A 218 18.97 -1.48 -5.93
C THR A 218 19.03 -2.00 -7.35
N THR A 219 18.30 -3.06 -7.67
CA THR A 219 18.28 -3.74 -8.96
C THR A 219 16.85 -3.78 -9.52
N GLU A 220 16.71 -4.08 -10.82
CA GLU A 220 15.39 -4.29 -11.45
C GLU A 220 14.63 -5.43 -10.78
N GLU A 221 15.33 -6.48 -10.35
CA GLU A 221 14.72 -7.61 -9.66
C GLU A 221 14.14 -7.20 -8.30
N ASP A 222 14.79 -6.27 -7.58
CA ASP A 222 14.24 -5.72 -6.33
C ASP A 222 12.91 -5.00 -6.59
N PHE A 223 12.81 -4.24 -7.69
CA PHE A 223 11.57 -3.57 -8.08
C PHE A 223 10.47 -4.58 -8.43
N MET A 224 10.78 -5.60 -9.24
CA MET A 224 9.81 -6.66 -9.57
C MET A 224 9.32 -7.39 -8.32
N ARG A 225 10.22 -7.71 -7.39
CA ARG A 225 9.86 -8.31 -6.10
C ARG A 225 9.01 -7.38 -5.26
N ALA A 226 9.32 -6.08 -5.23
CA ALA A 226 8.55 -5.09 -4.48
C ALA A 226 7.15 -4.90 -5.04
N GLU A 227 6.99 -4.90 -6.37
CA GLU A 227 5.67 -4.89 -7.03
C GLU A 227 4.81 -6.09 -6.62
N THR A 228 5.43 -7.27 -6.51
CA THR A 228 4.73 -8.49 -6.10
C THR A 228 4.57 -8.59 -4.58
N ALA A 229 5.51 -8.09 -3.78
CA ALA A 229 5.52 -8.25 -2.32
C ALA A 229 4.54 -7.33 -1.58
N ARG A 230 4.20 -6.14 -2.11
CA ARG A 230 3.06 -5.35 -1.60
C ARG A 230 1.72 -5.98 -1.95
N GLY A 231 1.73 -6.90 -2.89
CA GLY A 231 0.70 -7.87 -3.11
C GLY A 231 0.96 -9.17 -2.36
N VAL A 232 1.31 -9.17 -1.06
CA VAL A 232 0.94 -10.31 -0.24
C VAL A 232 -0.57 -10.35 -0.38
N PRO A 233 -1.13 -11.28 -1.17
CA PRO A 233 -2.57 -11.34 -1.30
C PRO A 233 -3.09 -11.51 0.11
N PRO A 234 -4.20 -10.86 0.47
CA PRO A 234 -4.89 -11.16 1.70
C PRO A 234 -4.90 -12.67 1.87
N THR A 235 -4.40 -13.16 2.99
CA THR A 235 -4.19 -14.59 3.22
C THR A 235 -5.50 -15.33 3.41
N ASP A 236 -6.59 -14.59 3.71
CA ASP A 236 -7.93 -15.11 3.91
C ASP A 236 -8.76 -14.97 2.61
N VAL A 237 -8.85 -16.05 1.84
CA VAL A 237 -9.69 -16.11 0.65
C VAL A 237 -11.06 -16.66 1.02
N ARG A 238 -12.07 -15.81 0.89
CA ARG A 238 -13.47 -16.18 1.17
C ARG A 238 -14.30 -16.22 -0.09
N ILE A 239 -15.23 -17.16 -0.13
CA ILE A 239 -16.20 -17.29 -1.20
C ILE A 239 -17.59 -17.18 -0.59
N GLY A 240 -18.40 -16.29 -1.16
CA GLY A 240 -19.82 -16.21 -0.85
C GLY A 240 -20.66 -16.51 -2.08
N SER A 241 -21.86 -17.01 -1.85
CA SER A 241 -22.86 -17.26 -2.88
C SER A 241 -24.11 -16.45 -2.58
N GLY A 242 -24.79 -15.98 -3.62
CA GLY A 242 -26.06 -15.31 -3.54
C GLY A 242 -27.04 -15.90 -4.54
N TYR A 243 -28.32 -15.85 -4.21
CA TYR A 243 -29.41 -16.36 -5.03
C TYR A 243 -30.59 -15.45 -4.86
N ASP A 244 -31.12 -14.92 -5.97
CA ASP A 244 -32.31 -14.05 -5.94
C ASP A 244 -33.29 -14.40 -7.06
N VAL A 245 -34.55 -14.12 -6.83
CA VAL A 245 -35.67 -14.42 -7.74
C VAL A 245 -36.64 -13.26 -7.77
N HIS A 246 -36.96 -12.78 -8.96
CA HIS A 246 -37.99 -11.78 -9.17
C HIS A 246 -39.05 -12.27 -10.15
N ALA A 247 -40.33 -12.11 -9.77
CA ALA A 247 -41.46 -12.40 -10.63
C ALA A 247 -41.65 -11.33 -11.70
N PHE A 248 -42.13 -11.71 -12.88
CA PHE A 248 -42.54 -10.74 -13.89
C PHE A 248 -43.77 -9.94 -13.49
N ALA A 249 -43.80 -8.66 -13.82
CA ALA A 249 -44.90 -7.72 -13.62
C ALA A 249 -45.15 -6.92 -14.89
N ARG A 250 -46.13 -5.99 -14.84
CA ARG A 250 -46.33 -5.03 -15.93
C ARG A 250 -45.08 -4.13 -16.09
N GLY A 251 -44.66 -3.95 -17.32
CA GLY A 251 -43.51 -3.10 -17.64
C GLY A 251 -43.13 -3.21 -19.11
N ASP A 252 -42.12 -2.46 -19.51
CA ASP A 252 -41.58 -2.39 -20.86
C ASP A 252 -40.10 -2.74 -20.93
N HIS A 253 -39.50 -3.09 -19.76
CA HIS A 253 -38.11 -3.46 -19.65
C HIS A 253 -37.84 -4.19 -18.35
N VAL A 254 -36.67 -4.85 -18.28
CA VAL A 254 -36.10 -5.40 -17.05
C VAL A 254 -34.72 -4.75 -16.79
N MET A 255 -34.36 -4.55 -15.52
CA MET A 255 -33.00 -4.19 -15.13
C MET A 255 -32.23 -5.48 -14.80
N LEU A 256 -31.08 -5.68 -15.42
CA LEU A 256 -30.22 -6.84 -15.15
C LEU A 256 -28.74 -6.46 -15.25
N GLY A 257 -28.01 -6.65 -14.17
CA GLY A 257 -26.60 -6.33 -14.08
C GLY A 257 -26.31 -4.83 -14.31
N GLY A 258 -27.22 -3.95 -13.89
CA GLY A 258 -27.15 -2.50 -14.08
C GLY A 258 -27.45 -2.03 -15.51
N VAL A 259 -28.01 -2.92 -16.37
CA VAL A 259 -28.32 -2.63 -17.77
C VAL A 259 -29.83 -2.73 -17.98
N ARG A 260 -30.41 -1.70 -18.61
CA ARG A 260 -31.82 -1.70 -19.03
C ARG A 260 -32.02 -2.51 -20.31
N ILE A 261 -32.77 -3.60 -20.22
CA ILE A 261 -33.05 -4.51 -21.33
C ILE A 261 -34.52 -4.38 -21.72
N PRO A 262 -34.86 -4.01 -22.96
CA PRO A 262 -36.21 -3.98 -23.45
C PRO A 262 -36.89 -5.37 -23.34
N HIS A 263 -38.07 -5.40 -22.77
CA HIS A 263 -38.88 -6.60 -22.59
C HIS A 263 -40.36 -6.21 -22.46
N ASP A 264 -41.29 -7.10 -22.80
CA ASP A 264 -42.72 -6.87 -22.72
C ASP A 264 -43.30 -6.93 -21.29
N LYS A 265 -42.42 -7.19 -20.31
CA LYS A 265 -42.72 -7.21 -18.86
C LYS A 265 -41.58 -6.55 -18.08
N GLY A 266 -41.89 -6.03 -16.91
CA GLY A 266 -40.95 -5.63 -15.87
C GLY A 266 -40.75 -6.75 -14.85
N LEU A 267 -39.93 -6.46 -13.80
CA LEU A 267 -39.79 -7.32 -12.63
C LEU A 267 -40.42 -6.65 -11.40
N THR A 268 -40.97 -7.48 -10.50
CA THR A 268 -41.54 -7.03 -9.22
C THR A 268 -40.40 -6.88 -8.20
N GLY A 269 -40.32 -5.72 -7.55
CA GLY A 269 -39.35 -5.49 -6.45
C GLY A 269 -39.59 -4.17 -5.76
N HIS A 270 -38.94 -3.94 -4.62
CA HIS A 270 -38.97 -2.69 -3.87
C HIS A 270 -37.99 -1.64 -4.44
N SER A 271 -36.92 -2.10 -5.15
CA SER A 271 -35.94 -1.30 -5.86
C SER A 271 -36.26 -1.27 -7.38
N ASP A 272 -35.26 -1.13 -8.23
CA ASP A 272 -35.34 -1.35 -9.68
C ASP A 272 -35.44 -2.85 -10.06
N ALA A 273 -35.48 -3.74 -9.06
CA ALA A 273 -35.62 -5.19 -9.18
C ALA A 273 -34.52 -5.88 -10.02
N ASP A 274 -33.29 -5.37 -9.97
CA ASP A 274 -32.14 -6.00 -10.64
C ASP A 274 -31.70 -7.27 -9.88
N VAL A 275 -32.30 -8.40 -10.24
CA VAL A 275 -32.06 -9.70 -9.61
C VAL A 275 -30.59 -10.13 -9.68
N ALA A 276 -29.85 -9.72 -10.73
CA ALA A 276 -28.44 -10.06 -10.90
C ALA A 276 -27.53 -9.28 -9.92
N LEU A 277 -27.79 -7.99 -9.74
CA LEU A 277 -27.06 -7.19 -8.75
C LEU A 277 -27.41 -7.58 -7.31
N HIS A 278 -28.69 -7.93 -7.02
CA HIS A 278 -29.08 -8.41 -5.69
C HIS A 278 -28.35 -9.70 -5.32
N ALA A 279 -28.30 -10.69 -6.22
CA ALA A 279 -27.56 -11.92 -5.99
C ALA A 279 -26.06 -11.66 -5.76
N LEU A 280 -25.45 -10.67 -6.47
CA LEU A 280 -24.06 -10.28 -6.24
C LEU A 280 -23.85 -9.64 -4.87
N VAL A 281 -24.75 -8.76 -4.42
CA VAL A 281 -24.71 -8.15 -3.09
C VAL A 281 -24.70 -9.22 -2.02
N ASP A 282 -25.61 -10.19 -2.10
CA ASP A 282 -25.67 -11.31 -1.15
C ASP A 282 -24.42 -12.17 -1.18
N ALA A 283 -23.86 -12.43 -2.37
CA ALA A 283 -22.60 -13.14 -2.50
C ALA A 283 -21.44 -12.44 -1.81
N ILE A 284 -21.34 -11.11 -1.95
CA ILE A 284 -20.27 -10.32 -1.32
C ILE A 284 -20.47 -10.25 0.19
N LEU A 285 -21.68 -9.94 0.66
CA LEU A 285 -22.00 -9.87 2.10
C LEU A 285 -21.82 -11.22 2.77
N GLY A 286 -22.24 -12.31 2.10
CA GLY A 286 -22.02 -13.69 2.57
C GLY A 286 -20.53 -14.04 2.72
N ALA A 287 -19.67 -13.65 1.77
CA ALA A 287 -18.22 -13.81 1.89
C ALA A 287 -17.63 -13.07 3.10
N LEU A 288 -18.23 -11.93 3.47
CA LEU A 288 -17.83 -11.13 4.64
C LEU A 288 -18.45 -11.67 5.95
N ALA A 289 -19.39 -12.63 5.90
CA ALA A 289 -20.21 -13.05 7.02
C ALA A 289 -21.04 -11.90 7.63
N GLU A 290 -21.58 -10.99 6.80
CA GLU A 290 -22.33 -9.79 7.18
C GLU A 290 -23.82 -9.88 6.83
N GLY A 291 -24.36 -11.10 6.68
CA GLY A 291 -25.77 -11.34 6.38
C GLY A 291 -26.10 -11.18 4.90
N ASP A 292 -27.23 -10.56 4.60
CA ASP A 292 -27.80 -10.42 3.27
C ASP A 292 -28.26 -8.98 2.99
N ILE A 293 -28.70 -8.74 1.75
CA ILE A 293 -29.21 -7.43 1.31
C ILE A 293 -30.39 -6.95 2.18
N GLY A 294 -31.24 -7.84 2.66
CA GLY A 294 -32.40 -7.50 3.46
C GLY A 294 -32.06 -6.95 4.85
N MET A 295 -30.94 -7.38 5.43
CA MET A 295 -30.42 -6.84 6.69
C MET A 295 -29.97 -5.38 6.56
N HIS A 296 -29.37 -5.01 5.45
CA HIS A 296 -28.80 -3.68 5.22
C HIS A 296 -29.82 -2.72 4.57
N PHE A 297 -30.73 -3.26 3.76
CA PHE A 297 -31.71 -2.50 2.98
C PHE A 297 -33.11 -3.11 3.14
N PRO A 298 -33.67 -3.03 4.36
CA PRO A 298 -34.95 -3.69 4.62
C PRO A 298 -36.06 -3.12 3.72
N PRO A 299 -36.89 -3.99 3.11
CA PRO A 299 -38.02 -3.57 2.25
C PRO A 299 -39.04 -2.65 2.95
N SER A 300 -39.11 -2.67 4.28
CA SER A 300 -39.96 -1.78 5.08
C SER A 300 -39.49 -0.33 5.11
N ASP A 301 -38.25 -0.03 4.65
CA ASP A 301 -37.71 1.31 4.64
C ASP A 301 -37.99 2.00 3.30
N GLU A 302 -38.87 2.97 3.32
CA GLU A 302 -39.29 3.74 2.14
C GLU A 302 -38.14 4.43 1.39
N ARG A 303 -37.00 4.65 2.04
CA ARG A 303 -35.83 5.23 1.40
C ARG A 303 -35.29 4.40 0.23
N TRP A 304 -35.58 3.11 0.23
CA TRP A 304 -35.07 2.17 -0.80
C TRP A 304 -36.11 1.89 -1.90
N ARG A 305 -37.34 2.44 -1.78
CA ARG A 305 -38.37 2.28 -2.79
C ARG A 305 -37.93 2.90 -4.12
N GLY A 306 -37.82 2.08 -5.16
CA GLY A 306 -37.33 2.48 -6.49
C GLY A 306 -35.88 2.87 -6.54
N ALA A 307 -35.09 2.55 -5.51
CA ALA A 307 -33.65 2.79 -5.53
C ALA A 307 -32.96 1.94 -6.61
N SER A 308 -31.97 2.49 -7.26
CA SER A 308 -31.15 1.76 -8.22
C SER A 308 -30.22 0.77 -7.50
N SER A 309 -30.17 -0.48 -7.94
CA SER A 309 -29.42 -1.58 -7.29
C SER A 309 -27.89 -1.43 -7.40
N ASP A 310 -27.39 -0.52 -8.24
CA ASP A 310 -25.97 -0.16 -8.27
C ASP A 310 -25.48 0.41 -6.92
N LYS A 311 -26.35 1.11 -6.17
CA LYS A 311 -26.05 1.61 -4.82
C LYS A 311 -25.83 0.48 -3.82
N PHE A 312 -26.59 -0.61 -3.94
CA PHE A 312 -26.47 -1.76 -3.05
C PHE A 312 -25.17 -2.51 -3.35
N LEU A 313 -24.82 -2.68 -4.63
CA LEU A 313 -23.54 -3.28 -5.01
C LEU A 313 -22.37 -2.41 -4.55
N ALA A 314 -22.42 -1.09 -4.76
CA ALA A 314 -21.39 -0.17 -4.28
C ALA A 314 -21.18 -0.24 -2.76
N PHE A 315 -22.28 -0.34 -1.98
CA PHE A 315 -22.20 -0.55 -0.55
C PHE A 315 -21.47 -1.85 -0.18
N ALA A 316 -21.83 -2.98 -0.80
CA ALA A 316 -21.20 -4.26 -0.51
C ALA A 316 -19.68 -4.23 -0.86
N VAL A 317 -19.30 -3.57 -1.96
CA VAL A 317 -17.90 -3.33 -2.34
C VAL A 317 -17.16 -2.50 -1.29
N GLU A 318 -17.79 -1.44 -0.78
CA GLU A 318 -17.19 -0.59 0.26
C GLU A 318 -16.97 -1.36 1.57
N ARG A 319 -17.85 -2.30 1.92
CA ARG A 319 -17.65 -3.20 3.09
C ARG A 319 -16.38 -4.04 2.94
N VAL A 320 -16.11 -4.55 1.72
CA VAL A 320 -14.85 -5.26 1.43
C VAL A 320 -13.65 -4.35 1.63
N ARG A 321 -13.69 -3.13 1.07
CA ARG A 321 -12.60 -2.13 1.16
C ARG A 321 -12.35 -1.69 2.61
N ALA A 322 -13.41 -1.47 3.38
CA ALA A 322 -13.31 -1.07 4.78
C ALA A 322 -12.59 -2.10 5.66
N ARG A 323 -12.58 -3.39 5.24
CA ARG A 323 -11.79 -4.46 5.87
C ARG A 323 -10.37 -4.61 5.28
N GLY A 324 -9.92 -3.68 4.43
CA GLY A 324 -8.65 -3.81 3.72
C GLY A 324 -8.64 -4.90 2.66
N GLY A 325 -9.81 -5.42 2.28
CA GLY A 325 -9.98 -6.52 1.34
C GLY A 325 -10.08 -6.08 -0.11
N GLN A 326 -10.08 -7.06 -1.00
CA GLN A 326 -10.21 -6.89 -2.44
C GLN A 326 -11.17 -7.93 -3.03
N LEU A 327 -11.98 -7.51 -4.03
CA LEU A 327 -12.75 -8.42 -4.85
C LEU A 327 -11.80 -9.09 -5.88
N ALA A 328 -11.74 -10.42 -5.83
CA ALA A 328 -10.90 -11.21 -6.74
C ALA A 328 -11.64 -11.65 -8.00
N HIS A 329 -12.91 -12.03 -7.87
CA HIS A 329 -13.73 -12.50 -8.99
C HIS A 329 -15.23 -12.40 -8.64
N LEU A 330 -16.05 -12.06 -9.63
CA LEU A 330 -17.50 -12.03 -9.57
C LEU A 330 -18.07 -12.87 -10.71
N ASP A 331 -18.94 -13.82 -10.39
CA ASP A 331 -19.54 -14.72 -11.36
C ASP A 331 -21.05 -14.76 -11.17
N ILE A 332 -21.80 -14.52 -12.25
CA ILE A 332 -23.27 -14.49 -12.25
C ILE A 332 -23.78 -15.47 -13.29
N THR A 333 -24.77 -16.24 -12.92
CA THR A 333 -25.58 -17.07 -13.81
C THR A 333 -27.03 -16.62 -13.77
N ILE A 334 -27.58 -16.16 -14.91
CA ILE A 334 -28.98 -15.75 -15.04
C ILE A 334 -29.76 -16.90 -15.68
N VAL A 335 -30.87 -17.29 -15.05
CA VAL A 335 -31.74 -18.36 -15.56
C VAL A 335 -33.09 -17.74 -15.96
N CYS A 336 -33.37 -17.72 -17.25
CA CYS A 336 -34.64 -17.23 -17.79
C CYS A 336 -34.85 -17.72 -19.22
N GLU A 337 -36.13 -17.85 -19.64
CA GLU A 337 -36.49 -18.12 -21.06
C GLU A 337 -36.45 -16.84 -21.92
N ALA A 338 -36.66 -15.66 -21.27
CA ALA A 338 -36.61 -14.35 -21.89
C ALA A 338 -36.32 -13.28 -20.79
N PRO A 339 -35.67 -12.15 -21.16
CA PRO A 339 -35.10 -11.80 -22.46
C PRO A 339 -33.84 -12.63 -22.80
N ARG A 340 -33.35 -12.55 -24.05
CA ARG A 340 -32.05 -13.12 -24.42
C ARG A 340 -30.93 -12.30 -23.81
N ILE A 341 -30.14 -12.88 -22.94
CA ILE A 341 -29.08 -12.21 -22.17
C ILE A 341 -27.79 -12.01 -23.01
N GLY A 342 -27.49 -12.94 -23.93
CA GLY A 342 -26.25 -12.93 -24.71
C GLY A 342 -25.87 -11.58 -25.32
N PRO A 343 -26.80 -10.88 -26.01
CA PRO A 343 -26.49 -9.57 -26.61
C PRO A 343 -26.12 -8.47 -25.59
N HIS A 344 -26.50 -8.61 -24.33
CA HIS A 344 -26.32 -7.62 -23.25
C HIS A 344 -25.20 -7.99 -22.29
N ARG A 345 -24.62 -9.18 -22.44
CA ARG A 345 -23.63 -9.75 -21.52
C ARG A 345 -22.44 -8.82 -21.28
N ASP A 346 -21.82 -8.30 -22.33
CA ASP A 346 -20.61 -7.49 -22.19
C ASP A 346 -20.90 -6.12 -21.60
N ALA A 347 -22.08 -5.53 -21.87
CA ALA A 347 -22.54 -4.31 -21.22
C ALA A 347 -22.76 -4.53 -19.69
N MET A 348 -23.35 -5.65 -19.30
CA MET A 348 -23.49 -6.02 -17.90
C MET A 348 -22.13 -6.19 -17.20
N ARG A 349 -21.21 -6.94 -17.82
CA ARG A 349 -19.85 -7.13 -17.29
C ARG A 349 -19.15 -5.80 -17.08
N GLN A 350 -19.21 -4.91 -18.07
CA GLN A 350 -18.61 -3.58 -17.99
C GLN A 350 -19.23 -2.77 -16.85
N ARG A 351 -20.57 -2.74 -16.75
CA ARG A 351 -21.25 -1.99 -15.70
C ARG A 351 -20.94 -2.49 -14.30
N ILE A 352 -20.94 -3.79 -14.10
CA ILE A 352 -20.58 -4.42 -12.82
C ILE A 352 -19.11 -4.13 -12.46
N ALA A 353 -18.20 -4.23 -13.42
CA ALA A 353 -16.79 -3.92 -13.23
C ALA A 353 -16.57 -2.46 -12.79
N GLU A 354 -17.29 -1.52 -13.41
CA GLU A 354 -17.26 -0.10 -13.04
C GLU A 354 -17.73 0.14 -11.60
N ILE A 355 -18.88 -0.42 -11.21
CA ILE A 355 -19.43 -0.27 -9.86
C ILE A 355 -18.49 -0.91 -8.83
N ALA A 356 -17.99 -2.10 -9.13
CA ALA A 356 -17.11 -2.85 -8.23
C ALA A 356 -15.67 -2.29 -8.16
N GLY A 357 -15.27 -1.50 -9.16
CA GLY A 357 -13.90 -0.97 -9.26
C GLY A 357 -12.88 -2.07 -9.53
N VAL A 358 -13.24 -3.06 -10.37
CA VAL A 358 -12.37 -4.17 -10.80
C VAL A 358 -12.23 -4.18 -12.33
N SER A 359 -11.20 -4.86 -12.85
CA SER A 359 -11.07 -5.04 -14.29
C SER A 359 -12.14 -6.00 -14.84
N ILE A 360 -12.57 -5.80 -16.08
CA ILE A 360 -13.68 -6.54 -16.71
C ILE A 360 -13.42 -8.06 -16.80
N ASP A 361 -12.16 -8.48 -16.86
CA ASP A 361 -11.76 -9.89 -16.84
C ASP A 361 -12.04 -10.61 -15.52
N ARG A 362 -12.35 -9.85 -14.45
CA ARG A 362 -12.77 -10.37 -13.15
C ARG A 362 -14.28 -10.51 -12.99
N VAL A 363 -15.06 -10.20 -14.03
CA VAL A 363 -16.52 -10.29 -14.02
C VAL A 363 -16.99 -11.25 -15.10
N ALA A 364 -17.65 -12.33 -14.68
CA ALA A 364 -18.29 -13.28 -15.57
C ALA A 364 -19.81 -13.14 -15.48
N VAL A 365 -20.49 -13.12 -16.63
CA VAL A 365 -21.95 -13.20 -16.77
C VAL A 365 -22.28 -14.34 -17.72
N LYS A 366 -23.04 -15.29 -17.23
CA LYS A 366 -23.54 -16.46 -17.98
C LYS A 366 -25.06 -16.47 -17.94
N ALA A 367 -25.69 -17.08 -18.92
CA ALA A 367 -27.12 -17.28 -18.94
C ALA A 367 -27.48 -18.65 -19.47
N THR A 368 -28.56 -19.21 -18.96
CA THR A 368 -29.15 -20.46 -19.43
C THR A 368 -30.68 -20.37 -19.37
N THR A 369 -31.33 -21.22 -20.12
CA THR A 369 -32.77 -21.52 -19.96
C THR A 369 -32.95 -22.63 -18.91
N SER A 370 -34.19 -22.84 -18.48
CA SER A 370 -34.57 -24.00 -17.68
C SER A 370 -35.23 -25.09 -18.51
N GLU A 371 -35.05 -25.05 -19.83
CA GLU A 371 -35.61 -26.01 -20.77
C GLU A 371 -37.14 -26.17 -20.62
N LYS A 372 -37.82 -25.02 -20.39
CA LYS A 372 -39.29 -24.93 -20.14
C LYS A 372 -39.75 -25.59 -18.84
N LEU A 373 -38.85 -25.97 -17.95
CA LEU A 373 -39.17 -26.55 -16.64
C LEU A 373 -39.33 -25.47 -15.57
N GLY A 374 -40.18 -25.71 -14.61
CA GLY A 374 -40.40 -24.86 -13.44
C GLY A 374 -41.01 -23.48 -13.80
N PHE A 375 -40.94 -22.53 -12.86
CA PHE A 375 -41.49 -21.19 -12.99
C PHE A 375 -40.76 -20.33 -14.01
N THR A 376 -39.43 -20.49 -14.11
CA THR A 376 -38.61 -19.82 -15.14
C THR A 376 -38.98 -20.30 -16.53
N GLY A 377 -39.20 -21.61 -16.69
CA GLY A 377 -39.64 -22.20 -17.94
C GLY A 377 -41.04 -21.80 -18.37
N ARG A 378 -41.93 -21.49 -17.41
CA ARG A 378 -43.25 -20.94 -17.68
C ARG A 378 -43.25 -19.41 -17.86
N ARG A 379 -42.06 -18.76 -17.83
CA ARG A 379 -41.88 -17.29 -17.95
C ARG A 379 -42.65 -16.55 -16.85
N GLU A 380 -42.57 -17.03 -15.60
CA GLU A 380 -43.15 -16.38 -14.42
C GLU A 380 -42.17 -15.42 -13.73
N GLY A 381 -40.88 -15.56 -13.98
CA GLY A 381 -39.81 -14.72 -13.39
C GLY A 381 -38.43 -15.03 -13.91
N ILE A 382 -37.46 -14.35 -13.33
CA ILE A 382 -36.01 -14.51 -13.59
C ILE A 382 -35.33 -14.90 -12.29
N VAL A 383 -34.34 -15.79 -12.39
CA VAL A 383 -33.42 -16.17 -11.30
C VAL A 383 -32.03 -15.67 -11.61
N ALA A 384 -31.31 -15.20 -10.62
CA ALA A 384 -29.88 -15.01 -10.66
C ALA A 384 -29.21 -15.77 -9.52
N GLN A 385 -28.11 -16.44 -9.86
CA GLN A 385 -27.18 -17.01 -8.90
C GLN A 385 -25.84 -16.34 -9.07
N ALA A 386 -25.21 -15.90 -8.00
CA ALA A 386 -23.92 -15.25 -8.03
C ALA A 386 -22.92 -15.91 -7.07
N THR A 387 -21.65 -15.77 -7.40
CA THR A 387 -20.53 -16.13 -6.53
C THR A 387 -19.54 -14.97 -6.51
N ALA A 388 -19.12 -14.59 -5.33
CA ALA A 388 -18.08 -13.58 -5.12
C ALA A 388 -16.88 -14.20 -4.42
N THR A 389 -15.67 -13.96 -4.93
CA THR A 389 -14.41 -14.29 -4.26
C THR A 389 -13.81 -13.02 -3.71
N VAL A 390 -13.60 -12.98 -2.41
CA VAL A 390 -13.02 -11.86 -1.66
C VAL A 390 -11.70 -12.30 -1.05
N ARG A 391 -10.71 -11.43 -1.07
CA ARG A 391 -9.45 -11.58 -0.35
C ARG A 391 -9.40 -10.58 0.79
N LEU A 392 -9.18 -11.05 2.01
CA LEU A 392 -9.01 -10.23 3.21
C LEU A 392 -7.56 -10.33 3.72
N PRO A 393 -7.06 -9.30 4.45
CA PRO A 393 -5.76 -9.35 5.12
C PRO A 393 -5.59 -10.52 6.05
#